data_2c45c50773665a810c9218d7dd275e00
#
_entry.id   2c45c50773665a810c9218d7dd275e00
#
_cell.length_a   1.000
_cell.length_b   1.000
_cell.length_c   1.000
_cell.angle_alpha   90.00
_cell.angle_beta   90.00
_cell.angle_gamma   90.00
#
_symmetry.space_group_name_H-M   'P 1'
#
loop_
_entity.id
_entity.type
_entity.pdbx_description
1 polymer ?
#
loop_
_entity_poly.entity_id
_entity_poly.type
_entity_poly.pdbx_seq_one_letter_code
_entity_poly.pdbx_strand_id
1 'polypeptide(L)'
;DPSVLNPAARADITMLPAPVFLAEAGGIGHTYLPADVDGVVRTNLAAVRVGASLVPSLSAVITSRALGVSPNEMIFHSNNALTMGTRRTPLDSSQQSRPRYFPPSGVQAFQHYPYWQVLSGGVPKGQLRDKVVLIGLMNSDSADDSVATPVSKSTPPVVAIASAVS
;
A
#
# COMPACT_ATOMS: atom_id res chain seq x y z
N ASP A 1 -22.01 4.45 -2.14
CA ASP A 1 -22.19 5.89 -2.39
C ASP A 1 -20.97 6.64 -1.89
N PRO A 2 -20.18 7.28 -2.79
CA PRO A 2 -18.96 8.03 -2.41
C PRO A 2 -19.25 9.21 -1.45
N SER A 3 -20.48 9.68 -1.36
CA SER A 3 -20.87 10.79 -0.47
C SER A 3 -20.87 10.42 1.00
N VAL A 4 -20.93 9.14 1.32
CA VAL A 4 -21.06 8.62 2.69
C VAL A 4 -19.71 8.54 3.41
N LEU A 5 -18.61 8.54 2.67
CA LEU A 5 -17.28 8.54 3.25
C LEU A 5 -16.89 9.98 3.60
N ASN A 6 -16.77 10.24 4.89
CA ASN A 6 -16.14 11.48 5.34
C ASN A 6 -14.71 11.50 4.75
N PRO A 7 -14.38 12.44 3.86
CA PRO A 7 -13.11 12.38 3.14
C PRO A 7 -11.98 12.70 4.11
N ALA A 8 -11.35 11.68 4.64
CA ALA A 8 -10.21 11.85 5.54
C ALA A 8 -9.03 12.57 4.85
N ALA A 9 -8.89 12.44 3.55
CA ALA A 9 -7.90 13.19 2.79
C ALA A 9 -8.40 13.49 1.37
N ARG A 10 -8.22 14.73 0.95
CA ARG A 10 -8.27 15.13 -0.46
C ARG A 10 -6.85 15.15 -0.96
N ALA A 11 -6.60 14.55 -2.10
CA ALA A 11 -5.32 14.61 -2.77
C ALA A 11 -5.50 15.16 -4.18
N ASP A 12 -4.59 16.02 -4.58
CA ASP A 12 -4.39 16.33 -5.99
C ASP A 12 -3.46 15.28 -6.57
N ILE A 13 -3.90 14.56 -7.60
CA ILE A 13 -3.02 13.62 -8.29
C ILE A 13 -2.03 14.46 -9.09
N THR A 14 -0.81 14.51 -8.61
CA THR A 14 0.29 15.19 -9.31
C THR A 14 1.06 14.26 -10.24
N MET A 15 0.98 12.94 -10.02
CA MET A 15 1.72 11.96 -10.83
C MET A 15 0.91 10.68 -11.02
N LEU A 16 0.68 10.33 -12.28
CA LEU A 16 0.12 9.04 -12.70
C LEU A 16 1.22 8.15 -13.27
N PRO A 17 1.08 6.83 -13.19
CA PRO A 17 1.94 5.91 -13.93
C PRO A 17 1.91 6.22 -15.43
N ALA A 18 3.00 5.89 -16.15
CA ALA A 18 3.05 6.07 -17.60
C ALA A 18 1.89 5.30 -18.29
N PRO A 19 1.32 5.82 -19.38
CA PRO A 19 0.14 5.23 -20.03
C PRO A 19 0.29 3.76 -20.41
N VAL A 20 1.49 3.33 -20.76
CA VAL A 20 1.79 1.93 -21.10
C VAL A 20 1.56 0.99 -19.90
N PHE A 21 1.82 1.45 -18.69
CA PHE A 21 1.54 0.65 -17.48
C PHE A 21 0.08 0.74 -17.07
N LEU A 22 -0.57 1.89 -17.31
CA LEU A 22 -1.99 2.06 -17.01
C LEU A 22 -2.87 1.13 -17.85
N ALA A 23 -2.53 0.93 -19.12
CA ALA A 23 -3.31 0.09 -20.05
C ALA A 23 -3.36 -1.39 -19.59
N GLU A 24 -2.30 -1.88 -18.97
CA GLU A 24 -2.16 -3.29 -18.55
C GLU A 24 -2.38 -3.48 -17.04
N ALA A 25 -2.60 -2.39 -16.30
CA ALA A 25 -2.75 -2.45 -14.84
C ALA A 25 -4.04 -3.16 -14.43
N GLY A 26 -3.93 -4.15 -13.59
CA GLY A 26 -5.08 -4.81 -12.95
C GLY A 26 -5.79 -3.95 -11.90
N GLY A 27 -5.27 -2.77 -11.58
CA GLY A 27 -5.82 -1.79 -10.66
C GLY A 27 -4.81 -0.69 -10.35
N ILE A 28 -5.29 0.44 -9.87
CA ILE A 28 -4.49 1.60 -9.49
C ILE A 28 -4.82 1.94 -8.05
N GLY A 29 -3.80 2.25 -7.26
CA GLY A 29 -3.96 2.68 -5.88
C GLY A 29 -3.00 3.81 -5.54
N HIS A 30 -3.38 4.66 -4.57
CA HIS A 30 -2.49 5.69 -4.07
C HIS A 30 -1.40 5.09 -3.14
N THR A 31 -0.25 5.74 -3.11
CA THR A 31 0.89 5.39 -2.26
C THR A 31 1.09 6.37 -1.11
N TYR A 32 0.10 7.23 -0.84
CA TYR A 32 0.19 8.22 0.23
C TYR A 32 0.24 7.56 1.60
N LEU A 33 1.27 7.89 2.36
CA LEU A 33 1.52 7.40 3.72
C LEU A 33 1.39 8.59 4.69
N PRO A 34 0.23 8.76 5.35
CA PRO A 34 0.03 9.89 6.27
C PRO A 34 0.92 9.69 7.50
N ALA A 35 1.72 10.72 7.81
CA ALA A 35 2.45 10.77 9.07
C ALA A 35 1.61 11.48 10.13
N ASP A 36 1.74 11.02 11.38
CA ASP A 36 1.20 11.70 12.54
C ASP A 36 1.95 13.02 12.81
N VAL A 37 1.51 13.79 13.78
CA VAL A 37 2.11 15.10 14.16
C VAL A 37 3.59 15.00 14.57
N ASP A 38 4.05 13.82 14.96
CA ASP A 38 5.44 13.52 15.28
C ASP A 38 6.24 13.00 14.08
N GLY A 39 5.67 13.01 12.88
CA GLY A 39 6.32 12.56 11.65
C GLY A 39 6.34 11.04 11.45
N VAL A 40 5.68 10.26 12.32
CA VAL A 40 5.70 8.79 12.26
C VAL A 40 4.47 8.26 11.54
N VAL A 41 4.66 7.39 10.55
CA VAL A 41 3.58 6.71 9.82
C VAL A 41 3.12 5.49 10.62
N ARG A 42 1.94 5.58 11.23
CA ARG A 42 1.34 4.51 12.04
C ARG A 42 0.12 3.87 11.39
N THR A 43 -0.45 4.56 10.42
CA THR A 43 -1.71 4.18 9.80
C THR A 43 -1.56 4.12 8.29
N ASN A 44 -2.46 3.37 7.67
CA ASN A 44 -2.62 3.30 6.22
C ASN A 44 -4.02 3.80 5.87
N LEU A 45 -4.09 4.85 5.10
CA LEU A 45 -5.35 5.42 4.64
C LEU A 45 -5.97 4.50 3.58
N ALA A 46 -7.18 4.02 3.82
CA ALA A 46 -7.80 3.03 2.94
C ALA A 46 -8.14 3.57 1.55
N ALA A 47 -8.50 4.85 1.45
CA ALA A 47 -8.74 5.54 0.19
C ALA A 47 -8.55 7.05 0.33
N VAL A 48 -8.27 7.73 -0.79
CA VAL A 48 -8.25 9.19 -0.94
C VAL A 48 -9.30 9.64 -1.93
N ARG A 49 -9.83 10.84 -1.76
CA ARG A 49 -10.73 11.46 -2.72
C ARG A 49 -9.93 12.34 -3.69
N VAL A 50 -10.12 12.07 -4.98
CA VAL A 50 -9.53 12.85 -6.07
C VAL A 50 -10.66 13.34 -6.95
N GLY A 51 -10.98 14.61 -6.86
CA GLY A 51 -12.18 15.16 -7.49
C GLY A 51 -13.45 14.45 -7.00
N ALA A 52 -14.20 13.86 -7.92
CA ALA A 52 -15.40 13.06 -7.63
C ALA A 52 -15.10 11.57 -7.36
N SER A 53 -13.87 11.12 -7.62
CA SER A 53 -13.49 9.71 -7.54
C SER A 53 -12.88 9.36 -6.19
N LEU A 54 -13.13 8.13 -5.74
CA LEU A 54 -12.46 7.52 -4.60
C LEU A 54 -11.36 6.60 -5.11
N VAL A 55 -10.11 6.88 -4.75
CA VAL A 55 -8.95 6.09 -5.13
C VAL A 55 -8.51 5.27 -3.93
N PRO A 56 -8.57 3.93 -3.99
CA PRO A 56 -8.13 3.07 -2.89
C PRO A 56 -6.62 3.15 -2.69
N SER A 57 -6.13 2.74 -1.52
CA SER A 57 -4.69 2.57 -1.31
C SER A 57 -4.12 1.44 -2.16
N LEU A 58 -2.85 1.56 -2.54
CA LEU A 58 -2.15 0.49 -3.27
C LEU A 58 -2.16 -0.82 -2.47
N SER A 59 -2.01 -0.76 -1.15
CA SER A 59 -2.12 -1.94 -0.28
C SER A 59 -3.49 -2.61 -0.35
N ALA A 60 -4.59 -1.84 -0.37
CA ALA A 60 -5.94 -2.38 -0.53
C ALA A 60 -6.13 -3.03 -1.92
N VAL A 61 -5.64 -2.41 -2.98
CA VAL A 61 -5.67 -2.98 -4.34
C VAL A 61 -4.90 -4.29 -4.41
N ILE A 62 -3.70 -4.34 -3.85
CA ILE A 62 -2.87 -5.55 -3.81
C ILE A 62 -3.57 -6.65 -3.01
N THR A 63 -4.10 -6.31 -1.83
CA THR A 63 -4.82 -7.27 -0.98
C THR A 63 -6.05 -7.84 -1.68
N SER A 64 -6.85 -6.98 -2.33
CA SER A 64 -8.03 -7.45 -3.08
C SER A 64 -7.64 -8.44 -4.18
N ARG A 65 -6.57 -8.14 -4.93
CA ARG A 65 -6.05 -9.04 -5.98
C ARG A 65 -5.52 -10.35 -5.41
N ALA A 66 -4.80 -10.30 -4.28
CA ALA A 66 -4.32 -11.51 -3.59
C ALA A 66 -5.47 -12.41 -3.10
N LEU A 67 -6.63 -11.81 -2.79
CA LEU A 67 -7.86 -12.52 -2.43
C LEU A 67 -8.68 -12.97 -3.64
N GLY A 68 -8.25 -12.70 -4.87
CA GLY A 68 -9.00 -12.99 -6.09
C GLY A 68 -10.22 -12.07 -6.31
N VAL A 69 -10.26 -10.92 -5.64
CA VAL A 69 -11.36 -9.94 -5.72
C VAL A 69 -10.93 -8.80 -6.64
N SER A 70 -11.83 -8.36 -7.52
CA SER A 70 -11.57 -7.17 -8.33
C SER A 70 -11.50 -5.92 -7.45
N PRO A 71 -10.58 -4.97 -7.69
CA PRO A 71 -10.57 -3.70 -6.98
C PRO A 71 -11.90 -2.92 -7.06
N ASN A 72 -12.67 -3.09 -8.12
CA ASN A 72 -13.98 -2.47 -8.30
C ASN A 72 -15.08 -3.10 -7.43
N GLU A 73 -14.82 -4.27 -6.86
CA GLU A 73 -15.75 -4.96 -5.94
C GLU A 73 -15.47 -4.64 -4.48
N MET A 74 -14.50 -3.77 -4.20
CA MET A 74 -14.25 -3.26 -2.86
C MET A 74 -15.41 -2.37 -2.39
N ILE A 75 -15.91 -2.63 -1.18
CA ILE A 75 -17.02 -1.87 -0.59
C ILE A 75 -16.51 -1.11 0.62
N PHE A 76 -16.50 0.21 0.51
CA PHE A 76 -16.25 1.11 1.63
C PHE A 76 -17.57 1.39 2.34
N HIS A 77 -17.63 1.04 3.62
CA HIS A 77 -18.84 1.21 4.42
C HIS A 77 -18.81 2.49 5.24
N SER A 78 -19.99 3.10 5.43
CA SER A 78 -20.17 4.29 6.29
C SER A 78 -19.84 4.04 7.77
N ASN A 79 -19.90 2.79 8.20
CA ASN A 79 -19.56 2.37 9.57
C ASN A 79 -18.08 1.97 9.73
N ASN A 80 -17.20 2.66 9.00
CA ASN A 80 -15.75 2.53 9.11
C ASN A 80 -15.26 1.09 8.87
N ALA A 81 -15.58 0.53 7.74
CA ALA A 81 -15.07 -0.77 7.32
C ALA A 81 -14.83 -0.82 5.82
N LEU A 82 -13.88 -1.64 5.41
CA LEU A 82 -13.61 -2.03 4.03
C LEU A 82 -13.89 -3.51 3.87
N THR A 83 -14.76 -3.87 2.92
CA THR A 83 -15.01 -5.26 2.55
C THR A 83 -14.38 -5.59 1.21
N MET A 84 -13.68 -6.72 1.16
CA MET A 84 -13.05 -7.31 -0.03
C MET A 84 -13.44 -8.79 -0.09
N GLY A 85 -14.40 -9.12 -0.95
CA GLY A 85 -15.01 -10.45 -0.98
C GLY A 85 -15.66 -10.80 0.37
N THR A 86 -15.20 -11.85 1.02
CA THR A 86 -15.67 -12.28 2.34
C THR A 86 -14.93 -11.61 3.50
N ARG A 87 -13.83 -10.92 3.22
CA ARG A 87 -13.00 -10.29 4.26
C ARG A 87 -13.48 -8.88 4.55
N ARG A 88 -13.73 -8.61 5.82
CA ARG A 88 -14.07 -7.28 6.33
C ARG A 88 -12.95 -6.78 7.23
N THR A 89 -12.39 -5.63 6.89
CA THR A 89 -11.34 -4.94 7.63
C THR A 89 -11.95 -3.72 8.33
N PRO A 90 -11.87 -3.63 9.66
CA PRO A 90 -12.29 -2.43 10.38
C PRO A 90 -11.32 -1.28 10.08
N LEU A 91 -11.88 -0.08 9.98
CA LEU A 91 -11.16 1.18 9.83
C LEU A 91 -11.47 2.07 11.04
N ASP A 92 -10.65 3.05 11.30
CA ASP A 92 -10.98 4.09 12.28
C ASP A 92 -11.91 5.17 11.71
N SER A 93 -12.27 6.16 12.51
CA SER A 93 -13.13 7.29 12.10
C SER A 93 -12.55 8.13 10.95
N SER A 94 -11.24 8.03 10.72
CA SER A 94 -10.52 8.69 9.62
C SER A 94 -10.33 7.79 8.40
N GLN A 95 -11.02 6.64 8.34
CA GLN A 95 -10.92 5.64 7.27
C GLN A 95 -9.50 5.06 7.12
N GLN A 96 -8.81 4.87 8.24
CA GLN A 96 -7.46 4.35 8.30
C GLN A 96 -7.45 2.96 8.96
N SER A 97 -6.58 2.10 8.49
CA SER A 97 -6.20 0.84 9.13
C SER A 97 -4.83 0.96 9.78
N ARG A 98 -4.52 0.07 10.72
CA ARG A 98 -3.22 0.02 11.39
C ARG A 98 -2.40 -1.14 10.85
N PRO A 99 -1.37 -0.88 10.03
CA PRO A 99 -0.45 -1.89 9.56
C PRO A 99 0.31 -2.54 10.73
N ARG A 100 0.68 -3.79 10.55
CA ARG A 100 1.61 -4.45 11.45
C ARG A 100 3.05 -4.22 10.97
N TYR A 101 3.76 -3.31 11.62
CA TYR A 101 5.16 -3.11 11.34
C TYR A 101 6.04 -4.16 12.01
N PHE A 102 7.06 -4.60 11.31
CA PHE A 102 8.01 -5.59 11.79
C PHE A 102 9.35 -4.91 12.11
N PRO A 103 9.97 -5.19 13.25
CA PRO A 103 11.26 -4.58 13.62
C PRO A 103 12.36 -5.03 12.65
N PRO A 104 13.39 -4.18 12.39
CA PRO A 104 14.51 -4.52 11.52
C PRO A 104 15.37 -5.67 12.04
N SER A 105 15.38 -5.85 13.37
CA SER A 105 16.14 -6.91 14.07
C SER A 105 15.27 -8.15 14.24
N GLY A 106 15.65 -9.24 13.62
CA GLY A 106 14.95 -10.52 13.71
C GLY A 106 14.81 -11.19 12.33
N VAL A 107 13.89 -12.12 12.23
CA VAL A 107 13.53 -12.74 10.94
C VAL A 107 13.04 -11.62 10.01
N GLN A 108 13.67 -11.47 8.85
CA GLN A 108 13.22 -10.49 7.86
C GLN A 108 11.76 -10.80 7.51
N ALA A 109 10.85 -9.87 7.83
CA ALA A 109 9.44 -10.02 7.55
C ALA A 109 9.15 -10.15 6.04
N PHE A 110 10.01 -9.51 5.23
CA PHE A 110 9.93 -9.53 3.77
C PHE A 110 11.28 -9.93 3.19
N GLN A 111 11.26 -10.84 2.22
CA GLN A 111 12.45 -11.23 1.49
C GLN A 111 12.74 -10.20 0.40
N HIS A 112 14.00 -9.75 0.32
CA HIS A 112 14.43 -8.74 -0.64
C HIS A 112 15.37 -9.35 -1.67
N TYR A 113 15.18 -8.97 -2.92
CA TYR A 113 16.07 -9.31 -4.03
C TYR A 113 16.42 -8.03 -4.80
N PRO A 114 17.70 -7.78 -5.10
CA PRO A 114 18.05 -6.71 -6.02
C PRO A 114 17.38 -6.92 -7.38
N TYR A 115 16.84 -5.85 -7.97
CA TYR A 115 16.11 -5.93 -9.23
C TYR A 115 16.94 -6.56 -10.37
N TRP A 116 18.23 -6.23 -10.44
CA TRP A 116 19.15 -6.83 -11.43
C TRP A 116 19.27 -8.35 -11.26
N GLN A 117 19.22 -8.88 -10.03
CA GLN A 117 19.30 -10.31 -9.79
C GLN A 117 18.06 -11.04 -10.30
N VAL A 118 16.88 -10.40 -10.19
CA VAL A 118 15.65 -10.94 -10.77
C VAL A 118 15.75 -10.99 -12.29
N LEU A 119 16.19 -9.87 -12.91
CA LEU A 119 16.33 -9.75 -14.38
C LEU A 119 17.36 -10.76 -14.95
N SER A 120 18.47 -10.99 -14.25
CA SER A 120 19.50 -11.94 -14.70
C SER A 120 19.14 -13.41 -14.46
N GLY A 121 17.96 -13.69 -13.86
CA GLY A 121 17.56 -15.06 -13.53
C GLY A 121 18.28 -15.66 -12.33
N GLY A 122 18.98 -14.81 -11.53
CA GLY A 122 19.72 -15.25 -10.34
C GLY A 122 18.81 -15.60 -9.15
N VAL A 123 17.51 -15.31 -9.23
CA VAL A 123 16.53 -15.71 -8.22
C VAL A 123 15.92 -17.06 -8.61
N PRO A 124 15.96 -18.09 -7.74
CA PRO A 124 15.36 -19.38 -8.03
C PRO A 124 13.86 -19.25 -8.38
N LYS A 125 13.41 -19.93 -9.43
CA LYS A 125 12.04 -19.81 -9.97
C LYS A 125 10.93 -20.04 -8.94
N GLY A 126 11.15 -20.84 -7.89
CA GLY A 126 10.18 -21.12 -6.83
C GLY A 126 10.04 -20.00 -5.79
N GLN A 127 10.98 -19.05 -5.72
CA GLN A 127 10.99 -18.04 -4.65
C GLN A 127 9.91 -16.96 -4.81
N LEU A 128 9.51 -16.67 -6.03
CA LEU A 128 8.50 -15.67 -6.34
C LEU A 128 7.11 -16.27 -6.67
N ARG A 129 7.04 -17.61 -6.79
CA ARG A 129 5.77 -18.27 -7.11
C ARG A 129 4.79 -18.14 -5.96
N ASP A 130 3.55 -17.82 -6.28
CA ASP A 130 2.43 -17.67 -5.34
C ASP A 130 2.71 -16.62 -4.24
N LYS A 131 3.52 -15.62 -4.57
CA LYS A 131 3.87 -14.51 -3.68
C LYS A 131 3.35 -13.18 -4.23
N VAL A 132 2.98 -12.29 -3.33
CA VAL A 132 2.83 -10.88 -3.65
C VAL A 132 4.24 -10.28 -3.75
N VAL A 133 4.56 -9.71 -4.90
CA VAL A 133 5.86 -9.08 -5.16
C VAL A 133 5.66 -7.57 -5.30
N LEU A 134 6.39 -6.80 -4.49
CA LEU A 134 6.44 -5.35 -4.61
C LEU A 134 7.78 -4.93 -5.21
N ILE A 135 7.73 -4.02 -6.16
CA ILE A 135 8.92 -3.40 -6.75
C ILE A 135 8.96 -1.96 -6.28
N GLY A 136 10.06 -1.55 -5.67
CA GLY A 136 10.22 -0.20 -5.16
C GLY A 136 11.67 0.11 -4.77
N LEU A 137 11.93 1.38 -4.50
CA LEU A 137 13.23 1.82 -4.01
C LEU A 137 13.43 1.36 -2.56
N MET A 138 14.57 0.72 -2.29
CA MET A 138 14.94 0.26 -0.96
C MET A 138 16.01 1.14 -0.31
N ASN A 139 16.87 1.73 -1.14
CA ASN A 139 17.90 2.65 -0.70
C ASN A 139 17.69 3.96 -1.44
N SER A 140 17.52 5.05 -0.70
CA SER A 140 17.69 6.38 -1.23
C SER A 140 18.80 7.05 -0.44
N ASP A 141 19.67 7.72 -1.16
CA ASP A 141 20.72 8.56 -0.54
C ASP A 141 20.13 9.84 0.06
N SER A 142 18.83 10.06 -0.12
CA SER A 142 18.10 11.20 0.41
C SER A 142 17.18 10.78 1.55
N ALA A 143 17.21 11.53 2.66
CA ALA A 143 16.30 11.32 3.80
C ALA A 143 14.82 11.51 3.39
N ASP A 144 14.56 12.21 2.28
CA ASP A 144 13.22 12.51 1.78
C ASP A 144 12.52 11.27 1.18
N ASP A 145 13.27 10.23 0.84
CA ASP A 145 12.74 9.00 0.25
C ASP A 145 12.45 7.90 1.29
N SER A 146 12.50 8.22 2.57
CA SER A 146 12.17 7.29 3.66
C SER A 146 11.11 7.87 4.58
N VAL A 147 10.39 6.98 5.28
CA VAL A 147 9.39 7.37 6.27
C VAL A 147 9.75 6.81 7.64
N ALA A 148 9.48 7.58 8.69
CA ALA A 148 9.58 7.06 10.05
C ALA A 148 8.37 6.16 10.34
N THR A 149 8.61 5.02 10.99
CA THR A 149 7.58 4.07 11.43
C THR A 149 7.76 3.76 12.92
N PRO A 150 6.81 3.12 13.59
CA PRO A 150 6.95 2.75 15.01
C PRO A 150 8.18 1.91 15.35
N VAL A 151 8.76 1.25 14.35
CA VAL A 151 9.87 0.31 14.53
C VAL A 151 11.21 0.80 13.96
N SER A 152 11.19 1.87 13.16
CA SER A 152 12.39 2.41 12.49
C SER A 152 12.22 3.89 12.16
N LYS A 153 13.28 4.67 12.33
CA LYS A 153 13.32 6.08 11.91
C LYS A 153 13.44 6.27 10.40
N SER A 154 13.89 5.25 9.70
CA SER A 154 14.06 5.27 8.25
C SER A 154 13.58 3.94 7.68
N THR A 155 12.39 3.95 7.08
CA THR A 155 11.77 2.79 6.44
C THR A 155 11.50 3.14 4.99
N PRO A 156 11.94 2.35 4.02
CA PRO A 156 11.58 2.55 2.62
C PRO A 156 10.05 2.51 2.46
N PRO A 157 9.44 3.42 1.67
CA PRO A 157 7.98 3.46 1.48
C PRO A 157 7.40 2.14 1.00
N VAL A 158 8.12 1.40 0.15
CA VAL A 158 7.69 0.07 -0.33
C VAL A 158 7.54 -0.93 0.82
N VAL A 159 8.38 -0.85 1.87
CA VAL A 159 8.29 -1.71 3.06
C VAL A 159 7.12 -1.31 3.94
N ALA A 160 6.84 0.00 4.08
CA ALA A 160 5.66 0.47 4.78
C ALA A 160 4.37 0.00 4.09
N ILE A 161 4.31 0.06 2.75
CA ILE A 161 3.18 -0.47 1.95
C ILE A 161 3.08 -2.00 2.12
N ALA A 162 4.19 -2.73 2.08
CA ALA A 162 4.21 -4.18 2.31
C ALA A 162 3.63 -4.55 3.68
N SER A 163 3.94 -3.77 4.71
CA SER A 163 3.40 -3.95 6.07
C SER A 163 1.88 -3.73 6.14
N ALA A 164 1.31 -2.95 5.21
CA ALA A 164 -0.14 -2.74 5.13
C ALA A 164 -0.88 -3.82 4.32
N VAL A 165 -0.15 -4.66 3.58
CA VAL A 165 -0.70 -5.81 2.83
C VAL A 165 -0.73 -7.07 3.69
N SER A 166 0.18 -7.20 4.66
CA SER A 166 0.40 -8.40 5.50
C SER A 166 -0.65 -8.68 6.58
#